data_1b3166a0e2afa5979637a29d0d014a49
#
_entry.id   1b3166a0e2afa5979637a29d0d014a49
#
_cell.length_a   1.000
_cell.length_b   1.000
_cell.length_c   1.000
_cell.angle_alpha   90.00
_cell.angle_beta   90.00
_cell.angle_gamma   90.00
#
_symmetry.space_group_name_H-M   'P 1'
#
loop_
_entity.id
_entity.type
_entity.pdbx_description
1 polymer ?
#
loop_
_entity_poly.entity_id
_entity_poly.type
_entity_poly.pdbx_seq_one_letter_code
_entity_poly.pdbx_strand_id
1 'polypeptide(L)'
;MEEVFSSEELETVARKTGFCKRKSKVDPSVFFDLLMYDIGSGKPGSLSQLAIEALSEHDIVVSKQGIDKKFSDETLAFLKCLIEKQLSVKLDEQIEAGWLGSFNRVIIKDGTRFDLPEEYKDYLPGSGGSASKAGACIQFEYDLKSGQINYLDITESSRPDVKDAVEVLDTVTDSDLVIRDLGYYAFDSFVNISYKGAFYISRLRPKACVYEMKSGILERLDFKKVYAEMKKKKLCRMDKWVFIGSTEKMPVRLSIEIMPETVYEQRIRKTVKIQQKKGYQTSEEYKFMSRFNLFITNVPEELLPIEIISSLYRIRWQIELVFKIWKSIIGIHHTTKMKYKRWLCLLYIKLLIMVINWNIIMTQRNYAYTWKGKLLSLNKCFKTLIDNNNRLRAAIKQGERGVRRYMRWVDKIFNENHWLEKKNKTKGLEDLIYIMFCKSHKYAYI
;
A
#
# COMPACT_ATOMS: atom_id res chain seq x y z
N MET A 1 -10.94 -11.53 14.75
CA MET A 1 -10.52 -10.41 15.65
C MET A 1 -10.51 -10.85 17.11
N GLU A 2 -11.56 -11.44 17.58
CA GLU A 2 -11.70 -11.87 18.99
C GLU A 2 -10.64 -12.89 19.41
N GLU A 3 -10.47 -13.97 18.64
CA GLU A 3 -9.48 -15.02 18.90
C GLU A 3 -8.05 -14.47 19.02
N VAL A 4 -7.71 -13.41 18.30
CA VAL A 4 -6.36 -12.83 18.28
C VAL A 4 -6.06 -11.94 19.49
N PHE A 5 -7.08 -11.32 20.09
CA PHE A 5 -6.91 -10.35 21.18
C PHE A 5 -7.55 -10.79 22.50
N SER A 6 -7.94 -12.06 22.62
CA SER A 6 -8.32 -12.60 23.92
C SER A 6 -7.13 -12.57 24.88
N SER A 7 -7.39 -12.43 26.19
CA SER A 7 -6.31 -12.41 27.19
C SER A 7 -5.44 -13.66 27.13
N GLU A 8 -6.04 -14.81 26.82
CA GLU A 8 -5.35 -16.10 26.68
C GLU A 8 -4.40 -16.10 25.47
N GLU A 9 -4.88 -15.58 24.33
CA GLU A 9 -4.06 -15.51 23.11
C GLU A 9 -2.94 -14.49 23.24
N LEU A 10 -3.21 -13.32 23.83
CA LEU A 10 -2.18 -12.32 24.14
C LEU A 10 -1.09 -12.89 25.06
N GLU A 11 -1.47 -13.68 26.08
CA GLU A 11 -0.50 -14.34 26.94
C GLU A 11 0.30 -15.41 26.19
N THR A 12 -0.35 -16.20 25.36
CA THR A 12 0.30 -17.23 24.53
C THR A 12 1.36 -16.62 23.62
N VAL A 13 1.01 -15.57 22.88
CA VAL A 13 1.95 -14.84 22.02
C VAL A 13 3.07 -14.20 22.83
N ALA A 14 2.76 -13.61 23.98
CA ALA A 14 3.74 -12.96 24.84
C ALA A 14 4.75 -13.96 25.42
N ARG A 15 4.33 -15.18 25.78
CA ARG A 15 5.24 -16.25 26.22
C ARG A 15 6.10 -16.74 25.07
N LYS A 16 5.52 -16.98 23.89
CA LYS A 16 6.24 -17.41 22.69
C LYS A 16 7.34 -16.42 22.29
N THR A 17 7.09 -15.14 22.39
CA THR A 17 8.02 -14.06 22.00
C THR A 17 8.97 -13.65 23.13
N GLY A 18 8.83 -14.22 24.33
CA GLY A 18 9.64 -13.90 25.49
C GLY A 18 9.28 -12.58 26.19
N PHE A 19 8.22 -11.88 25.72
CA PHE A 19 7.72 -10.66 26.37
C PHE A 19 7.21 -10.92 27.79
N CYS A 20 6.62 -12.09 28.05
CA CYS A 20 6.18 -12.53 29.37
C CYS A 20 6.90 -13.80 29.80
N LYS A 21 8.00 -13.67 30.53
CA LYS A 21 8.75 -14.82 31.12
C LYS A 21 8.22 -15.20 32.51
N ARG A 22 7.70 -14.23 33.25
CA ARG A 22 7.18 -14.41 34.62
C ARG A 22 5.94 -13.54 34.81
N LYS A 23 5.06 -13.92 35.72
CA LYS A 23 3.89 -13.12 36.09
C LYS A 23 4.34 -11.75 36.56
N SER A 24 3.77 -10.68 36.00
CA SER A 24 4.07 -9.29 36.34
C SER A 24 2.79 -8.51 36.57
N LYS A 25 2.82 -7.40 37.32
CA LYS A 25 1.65 -6.55 37.52
C LYS A 25 1.05 -6.05 36.23
N VAL A 26 1.90 -5.56 35.32
CA VAL A 26 1.50 -5.19 33.97
C VAL A 26 1.69 -6.41 33.07
N ASP A 27 0.67 -7.22 32.97
CA ASP A 27 0.62 -8.40 32.10
C ASP A 27 0.47 -8.02 30.61
N PRO A 28 0.52 -8.98 29.66
CA PRO A 28 0.40 -8.70 28.24
C PRO A 28 -0.90 -8.00 27.84
N SER A 29 -2.03 -8.36 28.44
CA SER A 29 -3.33 -7.76 28.14
C SER A 29 -3.42 -6.32 28.61
N VAL A 30 -2.96 -6.06 29.84
CA VAL A 30 -2.87 -4.70 30.38
C VAL A 30 -1.93 -3.84 29.56
N PHE A 31 -0.74 -4.35 29.20
CA PHE A 31 0.21 -3.58 28.39
C PHE A 31 -0.33 -3.27 26.99
N PHE A 32 -0.97 -4.25 26.36
CA PHE A 32 -1.64 -4.06 25.08
C PHE A 32 -2.74 -2.99 25.15
N ASP A 33 -3.56 -3.03 26.20
CA ASP A 33 -4.62 -2.05 26.42
C ASP A 33 -4.06 -0.63 26.63
N LEU A 34 -2.96 -0.49 27.37
CA LEU A 34 -2.26 0.80 27.55
C LEU A 34 -1.72 1.35 26.22
N LEU A 35 -1.19 0.49 25.33
CA LEU A 35 -0.75 0.91 24.02
C LEU A 35 -1.93 1.33 23.12
N MET A 36 -3.06 0.64 23.21
CA MET A 36 -4.30 1.01 22.50
C MET A 36 -4.84 2.37 22.96
N TYR A 37 -4.77 2.66 24.26
CA TYR A 37 -5.14 3.96 24.83
C TYR A 37 -4.26 5.09 24.28
N ASP A 38 -2.95 4.89 24.23
CA ASP A 38 -1.97 5.89 23.80
C ASP A 38 -2.27 6.43 22.39
N ILE A 39 -2.74 5.57 21.49
CA ILE A 39 -3.11 5.97 20.13
C ILE A 39 -4.38 6.84 20.10
N GLY A 40 -5.36 6.50 20.93
CA GLY A 40 -6.61 7.26 21.03
C GLY A 40 -6.44 8.62 21.72
N SER A 41 -5.38 8.81 22.52
CA SER A 41 -5.18 10.03 23.30
C SER A 41 -4.71 11.26 22.52
N GLY A 42 -4.27 11.10 21.28
CA GLY A 42 -3.72 12.17 20.43
C GLY A 42 -2.36 12.73 20.87
N LYS A 43 -1.81 12.26 21.98
CA LYS A 43 -0.50 12.64 22.53
C LYS A 43 0.29 11.38 22.91
N PRO A 44 0.83 10.66 21.93
CA PRO A 44 1.49 9.39 22.20
C PRO A 44 2.79 9.54 23.01
N GLY A 45 3.05 8.55 23.85
CA GLY A 45 4.34 8.34 24.46
C GLY A 45 4.57 8.96 25.83
N SER A 46 3.59 9.52 26.51
CA SER A 46 3.73 9.97 27.89
C SER A 46 3.70 8.77 28.87
N LEU A 47 4.88 8.39 29.36
CA LEU A 47 4.97 7.33 30.38
C LEU A 47 4.17 7.65 31.64
N SER A 48 4.06 8.94 32.01
CA SER A 48 3.23 9.39 33.13
C SER A 48 1.77 9.10 32.89
N GLN A 49 1.29 9.40 31.68
CA GLN A 49 -0.11 9.16 31.31
C GLN A 49 -0.42 7.67 31.28
N LEU A 50 0.48 6.84 30.76
CA LEU A 50 0.33 5.39 30.80
C LEU A 50 0.31 4.82 32.22
N ALA A 51 1.09 5.41 33.14
CA ALA A 51 1.06 5.01 34.56
C ALA A 51 -0.25 5.40 35.24
N ILE A 52 -0.80 6.57 34.93
CA ILE A 52 -2.13 7.01 35.39
C ILE A 52 -3.22 6.08 34.85
N GLU A 53 -3.16 5.76 33.57
CA GLU A 53 -4.14 4.88 32.92
C GLU A 53 -4.09 3.45 33.48
N ALA A 54 -2.88 2.94 33.81
CA ALA A 54 -2.73 1.64 34.49
C ALA A 54 -3.42 1.62 35.84
N LEU A 55 -3.35 2.72 36.61
CA LEU A 55 -4.05 2.84 37.88
C LEU A 55 -5.56 2.97 37.68
N SER A 56 -5.99 3.87 36.80
CA SER A 56 -7.41 4.20 36.63
C SER A 56 -8.25 3.07 36.05
N GLU A 57 -7.69 2.32 35.11
CA GLU A 57 -8.43 1.28 34.34
C GLU A 57 -8.17 -0.14 34.85
N HIS A 58 -7.05 -0.38 35.54
CA HIS A 58 -6.62 -1.72 35.91
C HIS A 58 -6.28 -1.85 37.44
N ASP A 59 -6.40 -0.76 38.19
CA ASP A 59 -6.00 -0.70 39.61
C ASP A 59 -4.53 -1.14 39.85
N ILE A 60 -3.65 -0.80 38.90
CA ILE A 60 -2.24 -1.19 38.91
C ILE A 60 -1.35 0.01 39.20
N VAL A 61 -0.70 0.02 40.34
CA VAL A 61 0.35 0.98 40.63
C VAL A 61 1.67 0.55 40.02
N VAL A 62 2.14 1.33 39.05
CA VAL A 62 3.40 1.11 38.32
C VAL A 62 4.13 2.45 38.10
N SER A 63 5.45 2.44 38.22
CA SER A 63 6.27 3.63 37.94
C SER A 63 6.47 3.83 36.44
N LYS A 64 6.80 5.08 36.04
CA LYS A 64 7.19 5.40 34.65
C LYS A 64 8.33 4.52 34.17
N GLN A 65 9.33 4.26 35.02
CA GLN A 65 10.46 3.39 34.70
C GLN A 65 10.03 1.94 34.51
N GLY A 66 9.03 1.48 35.29
CA GLY A 66 8.45 0.16 35.13
C GLY A 66 7.78 -0.04 33.77
N ILE A 67 7.05 0.99 33.31
CA ILE A 67 6.45 0.98 31.96
C ILE A 67 7.54 1.12 30.87
N ASP A 68 8.52 2.01 31.05
CA ASP A 68 9.60 2.21 30.07
C ASP A 68 10.40 0.92 29.82
N LYS A 69 10.64 0.10 30.86
CA LYS A 69 11.29 -1.21 30.74
C LYS A 69 10.50 -2.23 29.89
N LYS A 70 9.20 -2.03 29.70
CA LYS A 70 8.39 -2.91 28.85
C LYS A 70 8.65 -2.70 27.37
N PHE A 71 9.21 -1.56 26.95
CA PHE A 71 9.57 -1.30 25.56
C PHE A 71 10.92 -1.94 25.21
N SER A 72 10.89 -3.21 24.83
CA SER A 72 12.04 -4.06 24.59
C SER A 72 11.97 -4.75 23.23
N ASP A 73 12.99 -5.54 22.86
CA ASP A 73 12.99 -6.33 21.62
C ASP A 73 11.93 -7.44 21.69
N GLU A 74 11.68 -7.99 22.86
CA GLU A 74 10.63 -8.98 23.07
C GLU A 74 9.23 -8.37 22.85
N THR A 75 9.04 -7.11 23.22
CA THR A 75 7.80 -6.37 22.92
C THR A 75 7.64 -6.14 21.42
N LEU A 76 8.73 -5.81 20.74
CA LEU A 76 8.69 -5.69 19.26
C LEU A 76 8.31 -7.01 18.61
N ALA A 77 8.90 -8.13 19.06
CA ALA A 77 8.55 -9.47 18.58
C ALA A 77 7.08 -9.81 18.87
N PHE A 78 6.58 -9.44 20.05
CA PHE A 78 5.18 -9.61 20.43
C PHE A 78 4.24 -8.85 19.48
N LEU A 79 4.48 -7.57 19.25
CA LEU A 79 3.66 -6.74 18.38
C LEU A 79 3.72 -7.20 16.91
N LYS A 80 4.91 -7.61 16.42
CA LYS A 80 5.06 -8.19 15.08
C LYS A 80 4.22 -9.45 14.93
N CYS A 81 4.29 -10.37 15.88
CA CYS A 81 3.50 -11.59 15.84
C CYS A 81 1.99 -11.31 15.83
N LEU A 82 1.51 -10.29 16.55
CA LEU A 82 0.10 -9.88 16.50
C LEU A 82 -0.27 -9.30 15.13
N ILE A 83 0.61 -8.53 14.49
CA ILE A 83 0.39 -8.03 13.12
C ILE A 83 0.31 -9.22 12.16
N GLU A 84 1.26 -10.15 12.18
CA GLU A 84 1.28 -11.34 11.33
C GLU A 84 -0.02 -12.16 11.46
N LYS A 85 -0.52 -12.33 12.68
CA LYS A 85 -1.83 -12.97 12.92
C LYS A 85 -2.98 -12.19 12.30
N GLN A 86 -2.96 -10.86 12.35
CA GLN A 86 -3.99 -10.04 11.71
C GLN A 86 -3.88 -10.04 10.19
N LEU A 87 -2.66 -10.14 9.63
CA LEU A 87 -2.44 -10.27 8.20
C LEU A 87 -2.92 -11.64 7.68
N SER A 88 -2.87 -12.69 8.50
CA SER A 88 -3.35 -14.02 8.14
C SER A 88 -4.88 -14.18 8.16
N VAL A 89 -5.61 -13.20 8.69
CA VAL A 89 -7.09 -13.20 8.65
C VAL A 89 -7.53 -13.07 7.20
N LYS A 90 -8.14 -14.12 6.65
CA LYS A 90 -8.65 -14.10 5.28
C LYS A 90 -9.88 -13.20 5.17
N LEU A 91 -9.89 -12.38 4.15
CA LEU A 91 -11.07 -11.60 3.76
C LEU A 91 -11.84 -12.43 2.73
N ASP A 92 -12.93 -13.04 3.16
CA ASP A 92 -13.61 -14.13 2.42
C ASP A 92 -14.37 -13.69 1.17
N GLU A 93 -14.65 -12.39 0.99
CA GLU A 93 -15.44 -11.92 -0.13
C GLU A 93 -14.55 -11.28 -1.21
N GLN A 94 -14.32 -12.04 -2.28
CA GLN A 94 -13.76 -11.49 -3.52
C GLN A 94 -14.88 -10.82 -4.32
N ILE A 95 -14.67 -9.57 -4.68
CA ILE A 95 -15.54 -8.89 -5.63
C ILE A 95 -15.33 -9.55 -7.00
N GLU A 96 -16.40 -10.09 -7.62
CA GLU A 96 -16.33 -10.57 -8.99
C GLU A 96 -15.90 -9.41 -9.91
N ALA A 97 -14.73 -9.54 -10.48
CA ALA A 97 -14.10 -8.48 -11.23
C ALA A 97 -14.06 -8.82 -12.71
N GLY A 98 -14.84 -8.14 -13.56
CA GLY A 98 -14.91 -8.33 -14.99
C GLY A 98 -13.58 -8.73 -15.66
N TRP A 99 -12.76 -7.77 -16.07
CA TRP A 99 -11.43 -8.01 -16.66
C TRP A 99 -10.41 -8.60 -15.68
N LEU A 100 -10.59 -8.37 -14.39
CA LEU A 100 -9.69 -8.90 -13.35
C LEU A 100 -10.06 -10.32 -12.92
N GLY A 101 -11.17 -10.89 -13.42
CA GLY A 101 -11.59 -12.26 -13.13
C GLY A 101 -10.61 -13.33 -13.63
N SER A 102 -9.80 -13.00 -14.63
CA SER A 102 -8.74 -13.88 -15.16
C SER A 102 -7.52 -13.99 -14.25
N PHE A 103 -7.41 -13.16 -13.24
CA PHE A 103 -6.28 -13.17 -12.31
C PHE A 103 -6.72 -13.65 -10.93
N ASN A 104 -5.90 -14.45 -10.27
CA ASN A 104 -6.18 -14.91 -8.90
C ASN A 104 -6.24 -13.71 -7.95
N ARG A 105 -5.21 -12.86 -7.98
CA ARG A 105 -5.12 -11.62 -7.22
C ARG A 105 -4.61 -10.49 -8.11
N VAL A 106 -4.92 -9.25 -7.72
CA VAL A 106 -4.33 -8.04 -8.34
C VAL A 106 -3.54 -7.31 -7.26
N ILE A 107 -2.24 -7.53 -7.28
CA ILE A 107 -1.32 -7.11 -6.22
C ILE A 107 -0.79 -5.71 -6.52
N ILE A 108 -1.02 -4.78 -5.59
CA ILE A 108 -0.46 -3.43 -5.64
C ILE A 108 0.54 -3.27 -4.50
N LYS A 109 1.76 -2.80 -4.84
CA LYS A 109 2.82 -2.54 -3.87
C LYS A 109 3.38 -1.14 -4.04
N ASP A 110 3.65 -0.47 -2.92
CA ASP A 110 4.37 0.80 -2.85
C ASP A 110 4.94 1.02 -1.45
N GLY A 111 5.85 1.99 -1.30
CA GLY A 111 6.46 2.35 -0.04
C GLY A 111 6.19 3.80 0.35
N THR A 112 5.97 4.06 1.64
CA THR A 112 5.86 5.42 2.15
C THR A 112 7.01 5.75 3.09
N ARG A 113 7.74 6.83 2.78
CA ARG A 113 8.92 7.28 3.52
C ARG A 113 8.60 8.49 4.38
N PHE A 114 9.31 8.60 5.50
CA PHE A 114 9.29 9.78 6.36
C PHE A 114 10.59 9.88 7.16
N ASP A 115 10.96 11.13 7.46
CA ASP A 115 12.16 11.43 8.22
C ASP A 115 11.99 11.11 9.70
N LEU A 116 13.09 10.75 10.35
CA LEU A 116 13.18 10.45 11.77
C LEU A 116 14.22 11.38 12.43
N PRO A 117 14.19 11.53 13.79
CA PRO A 117 15.24 12.18 14.52
C PRO A 117 16.61 11.57 14.20
N GLU A 118 17.63 12.39 13.99
CA GLU A 118 18.99 11.93 13.63
C GLU A 118 19.58 10.92 14.62
N GLU A 119 19.13 10.93 15.86
CA GLU A 119 19.50 9.98 16.91
C GLU A 119 19.20 8.52 16.51
N TYR A 120 18.34 8.28 15.53
CA TYR A 120 17.96 6.93 15.05
C TYR A 120 18.73 6.47 13.80
N LYS A 121 19.71 7.25 13.35
CA LYS A 121 20.47 6.97 12.10
C LYS A 121 21.15 5.59 12.07
N ASP A 122 21.61 5.13 13.24
CA ASP A 122 22.31 3.85 13.36
C ASP A 122 21.36 2.64 13.30
N TYR A 123 20.08 2.86 13.47
CA TYR A 123 19.02 1.85 13.39
C TYR A 123 18.29 1.89 12.04
N LEU A 124 17.97 3.08 11.58
CA LEU A 124 17.22 3.33 10.35
C LEU A 124 17.88 4.47 9.55
N PRO A 125 18.90 4.17 8.76
CA PRO A 125 19.56 5.16 7.92
C PRO A 125 18.59 5.89 6.99
N GLY A 126 18.72 7.20 6.90
CA GLY A 126 17.96 8.07 6.01
C GLY A 126 18.65 8.30 4.68
N SER A 127 17.96 8.98 3.76
CA SER A 127 18.49 9.27 2.43
C SER A 127 19.58 10.36 2.42
N GLY A 128 19.71 11.15 3.50
CA GLY A 128 20.68 12.23 3.61
C GLY A 128 20.39 13.44 2.72
N GLY A 129 21.38 14.28 2.52
CA GLY A 129 21.24 15.52 1.75
C GLY A 129 20.37 16.55 2.50
N SER A 130 19.28 17.00 1.91
CA SER A 130 18.30 17.91 2.55
C SER A 130 17.31 17.17 3.47
N ALA A 131 17.24 15.83 3.40
CA ALA A 131 16.45 14.99 4.28
C ALA A 131 17.24 14.63 5.54
N SER A 132 16.57 14.10 6.57
CA SER A 132 17.23 13.62 7.77
C SER A 132 18.21 12.47 7.45
N LYS A 133 19.28 12.35 8.27
CA LYS A 133 20.20 11.19 8.23
C LYS A 133 19.56 9.91 8.75
N ALA A 134 18.36 10.01 9.38
CA ALA A 134 17.55 8.89 9.80
C ALA A 134 16.18 8.92 9.13
N GLY A 135 15.66 7.77 8.73
CA GLY A 135 14.34 7.71 8.10
C GLY A 135 13.80 6.30 7.99
N ALA A 136 12.49 6.17 8.07
CA ALA A 136 11.78 4.92 7.89
C ALA A 136 11.04 4.88 6.55
N CYS A 137 10.93 3.69 6.00
CA CYS A 137 10.04 3.35 4.90
C CYS A 137 9.10 2.25 5.36
N ILE A 138 7.80 2.44 5.20
CA ILE A 138 6.82 1.37 5.37
C ILE A 138 6.50 0.82 3.98
N GLN A 139 6.87 -0.41 3.74
CA GLN A 139 6.52 -1.18 2.55
C GLN A 139 5.15 -1.81 2.75
N PHE A 140 4.26 -1.66 1.78
CA PHE A 140 2.89 -2.14 1.87
C PHE A 140 2.45 -2.77 0.55
N GLU A 141 1.89 -3.98 0.65
CA GLU A 141 1.36 -4.71 -0.48
C GLU A 141 0.00 -5.31 -0.12
N TYR A 142 -0.97 -5.14 -1.01
CA TYR A 142 -2.30 -5.72 -0.82
C TYR A 142 -2.92 -6.19 -2.14
N ASP A 143 -3.85 -7.15 -2.03
CA ASP A 143 -4.69 -7.55 -3.15
C ASP A 143 -5.86 -6.58 -3.31
N LEU A 144 -5.96 -6.00 -4.49
CA LEU A 144 -7.01 -5.03 -4.81
C LEU A 144 -8.42 -5.65 -4.83
N LYS A 145 -8.54 -6.95 -5.16
CA LYS A 145 -9.82 -7.65 -5.28
C LYS A 145 -10.45 -7.90 -3.91
N SER A 146 -9.70 -8.48 -3.00
CA SER A 146 -10.18 -8.81 -1.65
C SER A 146 -9.93 -7.71 -0.62
N GLY A 147 -8.92 -6.88 -0.84
CA GLY A 147 -8.37 -5.97 0.17
C GLY A 147 -7.38 -6.65 1.12
N GLN A 148 -7.05 -7.93 0.91
CA GLN A 148 -6.12 -8.68 1.74
C GLN A 148 -4.73 -8.03 1.71
N ILE A 149 -4.17 -7.75 2.88
CA ILE A 149 -2.79 -7.29 3.00
C ILE A 149 -1.87 -8.51 2.85
N ASN A 150 -0.97 -8.48 1.87
CA ASN A 150 -0.01 -9.54 1.61
C ASN A 150 1.35 -9.28 2.27
N TYR A 151 1.74 -8.02 2.39
CA TYR A 151 3.03 -7.64 2.95
C TYR A 151 2.96 -6.27 3.64
N LEU A 152 3.56 -6.18 4.81
CA LEU A 152 3.71 -4.95 5.59
C LEU A 152 5.01 -5.05 6.38
N ASP A 153 5.98 -4.17 6.07
CA ASP A 153 7.26 -4.14 6.78
C ASP A 153 7.80 -2.72 6.95
N ILE A 154 8.68 -2.55 7.93
CA ILE A 154 9.38 -1.29 8.22
C ILE A 154 10.84 -1.49 7.87
N THR A 155 11.32 -0.68 6.91
CA THR A 155 12.72 -0.68 6.48
C THR A 155 13.31 0.72 6.64
N GLU A 156 14.62 0.84 6.45
CA GLU A 156 15.31 2.13 6.36
C GLU A 156 14.86 2.90 5.11
N SER A 157 14.74 4.23 5.20
CA SER A 157 14.31 5.05 4.07
C SER A 157 15.35 5.17 2.96
N SER A 158 16.62 4.85 3.24
CA SER A 158 17.70 4.79 2.27
C SER A 158 17.63 3.55 1.36
N ARG A 159 16.90 2.50 1.75
CA ARG A 159 16.73 1.29 0.95
C ARG A 159 16.01 1.57 -0.38
N PRO A 160 16.60 1.25 -1.53
CA PRO A 160 15.97 1.44 -2.82
C PRO A 160 14.78 0.48 -3.01
N ASP A 161 13.69 0.95 -3.63
CA ASP A 161 12.52 0.12 -3.95
C ASP A 161 12.86 -1.03 -4.91
N VAL A 162 13.87 -0.86 -5.77
CA VAL A 162 14.40 -1.91 -6.66
C VAL A 162 14.89 -3.12 -5.87
N LYS A 163 15.55 -2.92 -4.72
CA LYS A 163 16.02 -4.01 -3.87
C LYS A 163 14.84 -4.80 -3.31
N ASP A 164 13.83 -4.10 -2.82
CA ASP A 164 12.60 -4.73 -2.32
C ASP A 164 11.82 -5.45 -3.44
N ALA A 165 11.87 -4.93 -4.68
CA ALA A 165 11.22 -5.55 -5.84
C ALA A 165 11.76 -6.95 -6.18
N VAL A 166 13.03 -7.22 -5.88
CA VAL A 166 13.69 -8.50 -6.16
C VAL A 166 13.61 -9.44 -4.95
N GLU A 167 13.85 -8.90 -3.75
CA GLU A 167 13.92 -9.72 -2.52
C GLU A 167 12.54 -10.17 -2.01
N VAL A 168 11.47 -9.41 -2.28
CA VAL A 168 10.12 -9.70 -1.77
C VAL A 168 9.20 -10.13 -2.91
N LEU A 169 9.39 -11.38 -3.37
CA LEU A 169 8.56 -12.03 -4.39
C LEU A 169 7.85 -13.28 -3.86
N ASP A 170 8.07 -13.67 -2.60
CA ASP A 170 7.46 -14.86 -2.02
C ASP A 170 5.94 -14.74 -1.88
N THR A 171 5.44 -13.51 -1.80
CA THR A 171 4.00 -13.22 -1.76
C THR A 171 3.31 -13.45 -3.11
N VAL A 172 4.05 -13.47 -4.22
CA VAL A 172 3.52 -13.63 -5.58
C VAL A 172 3.40 -15.12 -5.94
N THR A 173 2.21 -15.49 -6.41
CA THR A 173 1.90 -16.86 -6.84
C THR A 173 1.38 -16.91 -8.27
N ASP A 174 1.17 -18.11 -8.81
CA ASP A 174 0.63 -18.31 -10.15
C ASP A 174 -0.65 -17.51 -10.41
N SER A 175 -0.77 -17.02 -11.62
CA SER A 175 -1.94 -16.25 -12.09
C SER A 175 -2.24 -14.95 -11.33
N ASP A 176 -1.32 -14.45 -10.51
CA ASP A 176 -1.41 -13.10 -9.92
C ASP A 176 -1.07 -12.02 -10.95
N LEU A 177 -1.70 -10.86 -10.85
CA LEU A 177 -1.30 -9.66 -11.60
C LEU A 177 -0.61 -8.66 -10.67
N VAL A 178 0.67 -8.40 -10.89
CA VAL A 178 1.48 -7.47 -10.09
C VAL A 178 1.54 -6.09 -10.74
N ILE A 179 1.15 -5.04 -10.01
CA ILE A 179 1.18 -3.66 -10.47
C ILE A 179 2.05 -2.85 -9.50
N ARG A 180 3.22 -2.41 -9.96
CA ARG A 180 4.19 -1.65 -9.15
C ARG A 180 4.59 -0.33 -9.81
N ASP A 181 5.05 0.63 -9.00
CA ASP A 181 5.58 1.89 -9.51
C ASP A 181 6.93 1.71 -10.23
N LEU A 182 7.32 2.72 -10.98
CA LEU A 182 8.60 2.74 -11.70
C LEU A 182 9.82 2.61 -10.78
N GLY A 183 9.68 2.98 -9.50
CA GLY A 183 10.70 2.75 -8.47
C GLY A 183 11.05 1.28 -8.25
N TYR A 184 10.11 0.38 -8.53
CA TYR A 184 10.28 -1.08 -8.44
C TYR A 184 10.69 -1.73 -9.77
N TYR A 185 11.08 -0.95 -10.77
CA TYR A 185 11.46 -1.46 -12.07
C TYR A 185 12.79 -2.21 -11.98
N ALA A 186 12.74 -3.53 -11.99
CA ALA A 186 13.88 -4.42 -12.00
C ALA A 186 13.66 -5.52 -13.04
N PHE A 187 14.64 -5.75 -13.91
CA PHE A 187 14.58 -6.78 -14.94
C PHE A 187 14.36 -8.16 -14.31
N ASP A 188 15.17 -8.51 -13.31
CA ASP A 188 15.09 -9.79 -12.59
C ASP A 188 13.72 -10.00 -11.91
N SER A 189 13.11 -8.93 -11.42
CA SER A 189 11.76 -9.00 -10.85
C SER A 189 10.73 -9.43 -11.90
N PHE A 190 10.79 -8.89 -13.12
CA PHE A 190 9.87 -9.27 -14.20
C PHE A 190 10.08 -10.71 -14.66
N VAL A 191 11.34 -11.14 -14.77
CA VAL A 191 11.71 -12.53 -15.08
C VAL A 191 11.15 -13.47 -14.02
N ASN A 192 11.40 -13.18 -12.75
CA ASN A 192 10.95 -14.03 -11.63
C ASN A 192 9.43 -14.07 -11.49
N ILE A 193 8.71 -12.95 -11.72
CA ILE A 193 7.24 -12.94 -11.76
C ILE A 193 6.74 -13.86 -12.88
N SER A 194 7.33 -13.76 -14.07
CA SER A 194 6.96 -14.62 -15.20
C SER A 194 7.26 -16.11 -14.93
N TYR A 195 8.39 -16.42 -14.29
CA TYR A 195 8.74 -17.79 -13.88
C TYR A 195 7.73 -18.41 -12.91
N LYS A 196 7.12 -17.61 -12.06
CA LYS A 196 6.06 -18.03 -11.14
C LYS A 196 4.70 -18.24 -11.82
N GLY A 197 4.59 -18.08 -13.14
CA GLY A 197 3.31 -18.12 -13.85
C GLY A 197 2.43 -16.86 -13.59
N ALA A 198 3.01 -15.82 -13.01
CA ALA A 198 2.32 -14.59 -12.69
C ALA A 198 2.50 -13.52 -13.78
N PHE A 199 1.67 -12.50 -13.70
CA PHE A 199 1.64 -11.40 -14.65
C PHE A 199 2.07 -10.10 -13.99
N TYR A 200 2.51 -9.13 -14.82
CA TYR A 200 2.84 -7.79 -14.34
C TYR A 200 2.38 -6.71 -15.30
N ILE A 201 2.17 -5.50 -14.77
CA ILE A 201 2.07 -4.26 -15.53
C ILE A 201 3.01 -3.24 -14.88
N SER A 202 3.91 -2.68 -15.69
CA SER A 202 4.81 -1.62 -15.27
C SER A 202 4.90 -0.53 -16.35
N ARG A 203 5.27 0.68 -15.95
CA ARG A 203 5.68 1.69 -16.93
C ARG A 203 7.04 1.31 -17.51
N LEU A 204 7.22 1.57 -18.79
CA LEU A 204 8.55 1.47 -19.38
C LEU A 204 9.46 2.55 -18.79
N ARG A 205 10.64 2.13 -18.31
CA ARG A 205 11.63 3.05 -17.75
C ARG A 205 12.15 4.01 -18.84
N PRO A 206 12.28 5.31 -18.57
CA PRO A 206 12.96 6.23 -19.48
C PRO A 206 14.35 5.70 -19.87
N LYS A 207 14.71 5.80 -21.14
CA LYS A 207 15.98 5.28 -21.71
C LYS A 207 16.13 3.75 -21.69
N ALA A 208 15.07 2.98 -21.43
CA ALA A 208 15.12 1.52 -21.59
C ALA A 208 15.48 1.16 -23.03
N CYS A 209 16.31 0.14 -23.19
CA CYS A 209 16.61 -0.42 -24.51
C CYS A 209 15.42 -1.31 -24.94
N VAL A 210 14.76 -0.92 -26.01
CA VAL A 210 13.62 -1.64 -26.59
C VAL A 210 13.98 -2.05 -28.02
N TYR A 211 13.74 -3.31 -28.36
CA TYR A 211 14.05 -3.87 -29.66
C TYR A 211 12.81 -4.55 -30.27
N GLU A 212 12.68 -4.44 -31.57
CA GLU A 212 11.71 -5.20 -32.35
C GLU A 212 12.42 -6.26 -33.20
N MET A 213 11.74 -7.39 -33.44
CA MET A 213 12.25 -8.43 -34.34
C MET A 213 11.88 -8.06 -35.77
N LYS A 214 12.87 -7.88 -36.66
CA LYS A 214 12.69 -7.66 -38.07
C LYS A 214 13.55 -8.63 -38.87
N SER A 215 12.91 -9.43 -39.69
CA SER A 215 13.59 -10.42 -40.56
C SER A 215 14.58 -11.31 -39.76
N GLY A 216 14.25 -11.67 -38.51
CA GLY A 216 15.10 -12.51 -37.66
C GLY A 216 16.20 -11.74 -36.91
N ILE A 217 16.29 -10.42 -37.05
CA ILE A 217 17.30 -9.58 -36.39
C ILE A 217 16.61 -8.64 -35.40
N LEU A 218 17.22 -8.48 -34.22
CA LEU A 218 16.77 -7.51 -33.22
C LEU A 218 17.28 -6.11 -33.57
N GLU A 219 16.38 -5.23 -33.96
CA GLU A 219 16.65 -3.82 -34.22
C GLU A 219 16.11 -2.94 -33.10
N ARG A 220 16.81 -1.87 -32.77
CA ARG A 220 16.32 -0.90 -31.77
C ARG A 220 15.03 -0.25 -32.25
N LEU A 221 13.99 -0.24 -31.41
CA LEU A 221 12.70 0.36 -31.73
C LEU A 221 12.83 1.88 -31.90
N ASP A 222 12.42 2.39 -33.06
CA ASP A 222 12.37 3.83 -33.35
C ASP A 222 10.98 4.39 -33.02
N PHE A 223 10.87 5.03 -31.87
CA PHE A 223 9.60 5.63 -31.42
C PHE A 223 9.13 6.79 -32.31
N LYS A 224 10.00 7.43 -33.11
CA LYS A 224 9.56 8.43 -34.08
C LYS A 224 8.82 7.79 -35.25
N LYS A 225 9.31 6.65 -35.72
CA LYS A 225 8.61 5.86 -36.76
C LYS A 225 7.28 5.32 -36.23
N VAL A 226 7.27 4.80 -34.98
CA VAL A 226 6.03 4.34 -34.34
C VAL A 226 5.01 5.49 -34.24
N TYR A 227 5.44 6.68 -33.82
CA TYR A 227 4.56 7.85 -33.75
C TYR A 227 3.97 8.23 -35.13
N ALA A 228 4.82 8.27 -36.16
CA ALA A 228 4.39 8.57 -37.51
C ALA A 228 3.38 7.54 -38.06
N GLU A 229 3.64 6.25 -37.79
CA GLU A 229 2.72 5.15 -38.14
C GLU A 229 1.36 5.30 -37.45
N MET A 230 1.36 5.50 -36.14
CA MET A 230 0.13 5.68 -35.35
C MET A 230 -0.67 6.89 -35.83
N LYS A 231 -0.01 8.02 -36.10
CA LYS A 231 -0.66 9.23 -36.64
C LYS A 231 -1.26 8.98 -38.02
N LYS A 232 -0.53 8.30 -38.93
CA LYS A 232 -1.03 7.94 -40.30
C LYS A 232 -2.26 7.06 -40.20
N LYS A 233 -2.26 6.09 -39.27
CA LYS A 233 -3.38 5.17 -39.03
C LYS A 233 -4.48 5.73 -38.15
N LYS A 234 -4.34 6.97 -37.60
CA LYS A 234 -5.26 7.60 -36.66
C LYS A 234 -5.46 6.77 -35.37
N LEU A 235 -4.44 6.06 -34.94
CA LEU A 235 -4.47 5.24 -33.74
C LEU A 235 -4.02 6.05 -32.53
N CYS A 236 -4.81 6.03 -31.45
CA CYS A 236 -4.40 6.56 -30.15
C CYS A 236 -3.61 5.54 -29.31
N ARG A 237 -3.80 4.25 -29.56
CA ARG A 237 -3.15 3.13 -28.86
C ARG A 237 -2.63 2.10 -29.86
N MET A 238 -1.54 1.43 -29.49
CA MET A 238 -0.92 0.36 -30.26
C MET A 238 -0.18 -0.58 -29.33
N ASP A 239 -0.36 -1.88 -29.48
CA ASP A 239 0.45 -2.91 -28.85
C ASP A 239 1.48 -3.46 -29.82
N LYS A 240 2.66 -3.77 -29.28
CA LYS A 240 3.72 -4.48 -30.00
C LYS A 240 4.41 -5.46 -29.06
N TRP A 241 4.65 -6.68 -29.55
CA TRP A 241 5.62 -7.57 -28.92
C TRP A 241 7.02 -7.08 -29.24
N VAL A 242 7.79 -6.83 -28.20
CA VAL A 242 9.15 -6.26 -28.26
C VAL A 242 10.06 -6.98 -27.27
N PHE A 243 11.34 -6.72 -27.37
CA PHE A 243 12.33 -7.20 -26.40
C PHE A 243 12.88 -6.03 -25.62
N ILE A 244 12.99 -6.18 -24.30
CA ILE A 244 13.62 -5.19 -23.42
C ILE A 244 14.88 -5.76 -22.77
N GLY A 245 15.79 -4.89 -22.40
CA GLY A 245 17.05 -5.25 -21.73
C GLY A 245 18.29 -4.86 -22.54
N SER A 246 19.41 -4.61 -21.86
CA SER A 246 20.69 -4.24 -22.49
C SER A 246 21.48 -5.48 -22.89
N THR A 247 21.67 -6.41 -21.98
CA THR A 247 22.42 -7.65 -22.16
C THR A 247 21.49 -8.80 -22.50
N GLU A 248 20.66 -9.18 -21.56
CA GLU A 248 19.61 -10.16 -21.77
C GLU A 248 18.40 -9.48 -22.43
N LYS A 249 17.71 -10.22 -23.28
CA LYS A 249 16.53 -9.74 -24.04
C LYS A 249 15.30 -10.51 -23.59
N MET A 250 14.41 -9.83 -22.89
CA MET A 250 13.15 -10.43 -22.44
C MET A 250 12.00 -9.98 -23.37
N PRO A 251 11.21 -10.91 -23.91
CA PRO A 251 10.02 -10.56 -24.69
C PRO A 251 8.95 -9.97 -23.75
N VAL A 252 8.39 -8.85 -24.15
CA VAL A 252 7.28 -8.18 -23.45
C VAL A 252 6.29 -7.61 -24.46
N ARG A 253 5.04 -7.51 -24.06
CA ARG A 253 4.03 -6.73 -24.77
C ARG A 253 4.18 -5.27 -24.36
N LEU A 254 4.52 -4.40 -25.32
CA LEU A 254 4.64 -2.96 -25.15
C LEU A 254 3.33 -2.30 -25.55
N SER A 255 2.62 -1.75 -24.59
CA SER A 255 1.43 -0.93 -24.84
C SER A 255 1.83 0.54 -24.96
N ILE A 256 1.50 1.14 -26.10
CA ILE A 256 1.84 2.51 -26.47
C ILE A 256 0.55 3.32 -26.57
N GLU A 257 0.42 4.37 -25.76
CA GLU A 257 -0.72 5.29 -25.80
C GLU A 257 -0.20 6.71 -26.11
N ILE A 258 -0.71 7.33 -27.17
CA ILE A 258 -0.43 8.74 -27.49
C ILE A 258 -1.31 9.63 -26.62
N MET A 259 -0.70 10.54 -25.89
CA MET A 259 -1.43 11.49 -25.04
C MET A 259 -2.11 12.58 -25.85
N PRO A 260 -3.29 13.05 -25.41
CA PRO A 260 -3.89 14.28 -25.93
C PRO A 260 -2.90 15.46 -25.82
N GLU A 261 -2.90 16.35 -26.82
CA GLU A 261 -1.96 17.48 -26.88
C GLU A 261 -2.01 18.34 -25.61
N THR A 262 -3.21 18.56 -25.05
CA THR A 262 -3.39 19.29 -23.79
C THR A 262 -2.65 18.66 -22.61
N VAL A 263 -2.61 17.31 -22.53
CA VAL A 263 -1.87 16.57 -21.48
C VAL A 263 -0.37 16.65 -21.72
N TYR A 264 0.07 16.53 -22.97
CA TYR A 264 1.46 16.70 -23.35
C TYR A 264 1.98 18.09 -22.98
N GLU A 265 1.27 19.15 -23.35
CA GLU A 265 1.65 20.52 -22.99
C GLU A 265 1.75 20.72 -21.47
N GLN A 266 0.82 20.16 -20.69
CA GLN A 266 0.89 20.22 -19.23
C GLN A 266 2.14 19.50 -18.68
N ARG A 267 2.52 18.36 -19.26
CA ARG A 267 3.77 17.65 -18.91
C ARG A 267 5.01 18.50 -19.20
N ILE A 268 5.05 19.10 -20.38
CA ILE A 268 6.18 19.99 -20.78
C ILE A 268 6.26 21.19 -19.87
N ARG A 269 5.13 21.89 -19.58
CA ARG A 269 5.11 23.02 -18.63
C ARG A 269 5.62 22.62 -17.25
N LYS A 270 5.24 21.46 -16.72
CA LYS A 270 5.79 20.95 -15.44
C LYS A 270 7.28 20.68 -15.53
N THR A 271 7.75 20.08 -16.61
CA THR A 271 9.17 19.80 -16.84
C THR A 271 9.98 21.10 -16.88
N VAL A 272 9.54 22.10 -17.61
CA VAL A 272 10.19 23.42 -17.68
C VAL A 272 10.28 24.09 -16.30
N LYS A 273 9.22 24.03 -15.50
CA LYS A 273 9.24 24.58 -14.11
C LYS A 273 10.29 23.85 -13.23
N ILE A 274 10.42 22.53 -13.37
CA ILE A 274 11.43 21.75 -12.63
C ILE A 274 12.84 22.09 -13.12
N GLN A 275 13.04 22.22 -14.44
CA GLN A 275 14.32 22.67 -15.01
C GLN A 275 14.77 24.01 -14.45
N GLN A 276 13.88 25.01 -14.46
CA GLN A 276 14.16 26.35 -13.90
C GLN A 276 14.55 26.27 -12.42
N LYS A 277 13.85 25.40 -11.64
CA LYS A 277 14.15 25.24 -10.21
C LYS A 277 15.47 24.52 -9.93
N LYS A 278 15.86 23.56 -10.79
CA LYS A 278 17.00 22.67 -10.55
C LYS A 278 18.23 22.95 -11.41
N GLY A 279 18.17 23.92 -12.34
CA GLY A 279 19.29 24.36 -13.15
C GLY A 279 19.78 23.35 -14.22
N TYR A 280 18.96 22.40 -14.67
CA TYR A 280 19.34 21.46 -15.73
C TYR A 280 18.43 21.59 -16.96
N GLN A 281 18.91 21.16 -18.12
CA GLN A 281 18.10 21.10 -19.35
C GLN A 281 17.63 19.68 -19.66
N THR A 282 16.41 19.55 -20.12
CA THR A 282 15.84 18.28 -20.55
C THR A 282 16.09 18.07 -22.05
N SER A 283 16.52 16.87 -22.44
CA SER A 283 16.78 16.54 -23.85
C SER A 283 15.50 16.59 -24.69
N GLU A 284 15.67 16.89 -25.99
CA GLU A 284 14.56 16.85 -26.96
C GLU A 284 13.96 15.45 -27.09
N GLU A 285 14.78 14.40 -26.92
CA GLU A 285 14.31 13.02 -26.86
C GLU A 285 13.34 12.81 -25.70
N TYR A 286 13.65 13.30 -24.50
CA TYR A 286 12.73 13.21 -23.36
C TYR A 286 11.42 13.96 -23.61
N LYS A 287 11.50 15.16 -24.19
CA LYS A 287 10.31 15.94 -24.56
C LYS A 287 9.46 15.16 -25.56
N PHE A 288 10.08 14.56 -26.56
CA PHE A 288 9.37 13.74 -27.54
C PHE A 288 8.71 12.52 -26.88
N MET A 289 9.45 11.77 -26.04
CA MET A 289 8.93 10.60 -25.34
C MET A 289 7.79 10.94 -24.35
N SER A 290 7.73 12.19 -23.88
CA SER A 290 6.64 12.66 -23.01
C SER A 290 5.26 12.69 -23.69
N ARG A 291 5.19 12.51 -25.03
CA ARG A 291 3.94 12.34 -25.79
C ARG A 291 3.26 11.00 -25.53
N PHE A 292 3.99 10.04 -24.95
CA PHE A 292 3.48 8.69 -24.77
C PHE A 292 3.22 8.36 -23.29
N ASN A 293 2.26 7.47 -23.05
CA ASN A 293 2.28 6.53 -21.96
C ASN A 293 2.77 5.20 -22.52
N LEU A 294 3.81 4.66 -21.92
CA LEU A 294 4.41 3.39 -22.32
C LEU A 294 4.32 2.42 -21.16
N PHE A 295 3.69 1.28 -21.39
CA PHE A 295 3.56 0.20 -20.42
C PHE A 295 4.14 -1.08 -20.98
N ILE A 296 4.74 -1.88 -20.10
CA ILE A 296 5.20 -3.22 -20.42
C ILE A 296 4.43 -4.23 -19.57
N THR A 297 4.12 -5.37 -20.19
CA THR A 297 3.41 -6.46 -19.54
C THR A 297 3.74 -7.79 -20.21
N ASN A 298 3.57 -8.90 -19.49
CA ASN A 298 3.55 -10.24 -20.06
C ASN A 298 2.13 -10.79 -20.22
N VAL A 299 1.09 -9.99 -19.89
CA VAL A 299 -0.30 -10.41 -20.04
C VAL A 299 -0.67 -10.47 -21.53
N PRO A 300 -1.21 -11.59 -22.04
CA PRO A 300 -1.74 -11.69 -23.38
C PRO A 300 -2.91 -10.72 -23.63
N GLU A 301 -3.13 -10.35 -24.89
CA GLU A 301 -4.19 -9.40 -25.27
C GLU A 301 -5.59 -9.94 -24.96
N GLU A 302 -5.76 -11.25 -25.09
CA GLU A 302 -7.02 -11.96 -24.83
C GLU A 302 -7.44 -11.86 -23.35
N LEU A 303 -6.49 -11.79 -22.46
CA LEU A 303 -6.75 -11.64 -21.02
C LEU A 303 -6.88 -10.16 -20.60
N LEU A 304 -6.17 -9.26 -21.26
CA LEU A 304 -6.17 -7.85 -20.91
C LEU A 304 -6.06 -6.96 -22.16
N PRO A 305 -7.18 -6.43 -22.67
CA PRO A 305 -7.19 -5.50 -23.81
C PRO A 305 -6.39 -4.23 -23.53
N ILE A 306 -5.82 -3.66 -24.59
CA ILE A 306 -4.99 -2.44 -24.53
C ILE A 306 -5.72 -1.26 -23.88
N GLU A 307 -7.03 -1.15 -24.07
CA GLU A 307 -7.86 -0.07 -23.56
C GLU A 307 -7.86 -0.01 -22.04
N ILE A 308 -7.65 -1.16 -21.40
CA ILE A 308 -7.72 -1.30 -19.93
C ILE A 308 -6.36 -1.05 -19.25
N ILE A 309 -5.23 -1.31 -19.94
CA ILE A 309 -3.88 -1.27 -19.34
C ILE A 309 -3.59 0.07 -18.64
N SER A 310 -3.81 1.18 -19.36
CA SER A 310 -3.55 2.52 -18.79
C SER A 310 -4.45 2.83 -17.59
N SER A 311 -5.71 2.42 -17.67
CA SER A 311 -6.70 2.61 -16.59
C SER A 311 -6.36 1.75 -15.39
N LEU A 312 -6.02 0.48 -15.64
CA LEU A 312 -5.62 -0.46 -14.58
C LEU A 312 -4.34 0.01 -13.87
N TYR A 313 -3.32 0.45 -14.61
CA TYR A 313 -2.12 1.00 -13.99
C TYR A 313 -2.41 2.24 -13.12
N ARG A 314 -3.36 3.09 -13.49
CA ARG A 314 -3.76 4.26 -12.66
C ARG A 314 -4.35 3.86 -11.31
N ILE A 315 -4.91 2.66 -11.18
CA ILE A 315 -5.45 2.16 -9.92
C ILE A 315 -4.35 2.02 -8.86
N ARG A 316 -3.11 1.78 -9.28
CA ARG A 316 -1.96 1.83 -8.36
C ARG A 316 -1.98 3.06 -7.43
N TRP A 317 -2.47 4.19 -7.93
CA TRP A 317 -2.54 5.42 -7.13
C TRP A 317 -3.43 5.32 -5.88
N GLN A 318 -4.27 4.27 -5.77
CA GLN A 318 -5.06 4.01 -4.56
C GLN A 318 -4.17 3.81 -3.33
N ILE A 319 -3.01 3.18 -3.48
CA ILE A 319 -2.07 2.98 -2.37
C ILE A 319 -1.52 4.32 -1.83
N GLU A 320 -1.35 5.32 -2.70
CA GLU A 320 -0.93 6.66 -2.28
C GLU A 320 -2.01 7.35 -1.42
N LEU A 321 -3.30 7.10 -1.70
CA LEU A 321 -4.41 7.57 -0.86
C LEU A 321 -4.40 6.88 0.50
N VAL A 322 -4.07 5.59 0.56
CA VAL A 322 -3.91 4.86 1.81
C VAL A 322 -2.79 5.49 2.64
N PHE A 323 -1.63 5.75 2.06
CA PHE A 323 -0.52 6.41 2.75
C PHE A 323 -0.86 7.82 3.22
N LYS A 324 -1.64 8.55 2.44
CA LYS A 324 -2.14 9.85 2.86
C LYS A 324 -3.03 9.75 4.10
N ILE A 325 -3.91 8.76 4.16
CA ILE A 325 -4.75 8.46 5.32
C ILE A 325 -3.88 8.11 6.53
N TRP A 326 -2.91 7.22 6.37
CA TRP A 326 -2.00 6.83 7.45
C TRP A 326 -1.21 8.00 8.03
N LYS A 327 -0.73 8.88 7.17
CA LYS A 327 -0.02 10.10 7.61
C LYS A 327 -0.95 11.10 8.26
N SER A 328 -2.12 11.38 7.67
CA SER A 328 -3.00 12.46 8.12
C SER A 328 -3.91 12.09 9.30
N ILE A 329 -4.34 10.82 9.40
CA ILE A 329 -5.29 10.37 10.42
C ILE A 329 -4.56 9.63 11.55
N ILE A 330 -3.70 8.66 11.22
CA ILE A 330 -3.01 7.84 12.21
C ILE A 330 -1.72 8.53 12.70
N GLY A 331 -1.16 9.44 11.89
CA GLY A 331 0.07 10.15 12.25
C GLY A 331 1.28 9.22 12.36
N ILE A 332 1.44 8.27 11.43
CA ILE A 332 2.55 7.30 11.43
C ILE A 332 3.93 7.98 11.38
N HIS A 333 4.01 9.16 10.77
CA HIS A 333 5.24 9.93 10.59
C HIS A 333 5.52 10.88 11.78
N HIS A 334 4.57 11.04 12.70
CA HIS A 334 4.78 11.90 13.85
C HIS A 334 5.69 11.21 14.85
N THR A 335 6.84 11.82 15.11
CA THR A 335 7.82 11.37 16.08
C THR A 335 8.02 12.43 17.15
N THR A 336 8.08 12.01 18.41
CA THR A 336 8.50 12.86 19.53
C THR A 336 9.84 12.33 20.06
N LYS A 337 10.61 13.15 20.74
CA LYS A 337 11.91 12.73 21.30
C LYS A 337 11.69 11.64 22.35
N MET A 338 12.16 10.42 22.06
CA MET A 338 12.08 9.26 22.94
C MET A 338 13.13 8.20 22.58
N LYS A 339 13.28 7.15 23.39
CA LYS A 339 14.14 6.02 23.06
C LYS A 339 13.65 5.31 21.80
N TYR A 340 14.58 4.88 20.93
CA TYR A 340 14.27 4.20 19.65
C TYR A 340 13.31 3.01 19.81
N LYS A 341 13.58 2.11 20.76
CA LYS A 341 12.71 0.94 20.98
C LYS A 341 11.28 1.32 21.37
N ARG A 342 11.10 2.36 22.19
CA ARG A 342 9.77 2.86 22.54
C ARG A 342 9.07 3.43 21.30
N TRP A 343 9.74 4.28 20.52
CA TRP A 343 9.20 4.80 19.27
C TRP A 343 8.78 3.68 18.32
N LEU A 344 9.63 2.66 18.15
CA LEU A 344 9.36 1.54 17.23
C LEU A 344 8.15 0.71 17.71
N CYS A 345 8.03 0.44 19.01
CA CYS A 345 6.84 -0.21 19.58
C CYS A 345 5.57 0.61 19.33
N LEU A 346 5.63 1.93 19.49
CA LEU A 346 4.50 2.82 19.20
C LEU A 346 4.16 2.86 17.71
N LEU A 347 5.14 2.73 16.83
CA LEU A 347 4.87 2.60 15.40
C LEU A 347 4.19 1.26 15.09
N TYR A 348 4.67 0.14 15.67
CA TYR A 348 4.06 -1.17 15.45
C TYR A 348 2.62 -1.26 15.98
N ILE A 349 2.30 -0.67 17.12
CA ILE A 349 0.91 -0.65 17.60
C ILE A 349 0.02 0.22 16.69
N LYS A 350 0.52 1.34 16.15
CA LYS A 350 -0.20 2.13 15.14
C LYS A 350 -0.48 1.29 13.89
N LEU A 351 0.50 0.53 13.42
CA LEU A 351 0.32 -0.36 12.28
C LEU A 351 -0.66 -1.49 12.59
N LEU A 352 -0.59 -2.08 13.77
CA LEU A 352 -1.55 -3.11 14.19
C LEU A 352 -3.00 -2.59 14.17
N ILE A 353 -3.24 -1.42 14.75
CA ILE A 353 -4.57 -0.77 14.73
C ILE A 353 -4.97 -0.44 13.28
N MET A 354 -4.03 -0.02 12.47
CA MET A 354 -4.29 0.22 11.06
C MET A 354 -4.74 -1.06 10.35
N VAL A 355 -4.06 -2.20 10.58
CA VAL A 355 -4.43 -3.49 9.98
C VAL A 355 -5.81 -3.94 10.47
N ILE A 356 -6.11 -3.81 11.75
CA ILE A 356 -7.43 -4.13 12.31
C ILE A 356 -8.52 -3.30 11.62
N ASN A 357 -8.34 -1.99 11.58
CA ASN A 357 -9.30 -1.08 10.95
C ASN A 357 -9.42 -1.33 9.45
N TRP A 358 -8.30 -1.64 8.78
CA TRP A 358 -8.30 -2.02 7.37
C TRP A 358 -9.17 -3.27 7.13
N ASN A 359 -8.98 -4.33 7.89
CA ASN A 359 -9.77 -5.56 7.75
C ASN A 359 -11.26 -5.30 7.96
N ILE A 360 -11.61 -4.52 8.98
CA ILE A 360 -13.01 -4.10 9.24
C ILE A 360 -13.57 -3.33 8.04
N ILE A 361 -12.84 -2.34 7.55
CA ILE A 361 -13.30 -1.49 6.44
C ILE A 361 -13.43 -2.29 5.15
N MET A 362 -12.48 -3.18 4.83
CA MET A 362 -12.52 -3.97 3.61
C MET A 362 -13.67 -4.97 3.62
N THR A 363 -13.91 -5.66 4.74
CA THR A 363 -15.08 -6.53 4.90
C THR A 363 -16.37 -5.74 4.67
N GLN A 364 -16.55 -4.60 5.31
CA GLN A 364 -17.74 -3.77 5.15
C GLN A 364 -17.87 -3.18 3.75
N ARG A 365 -16.76 -2.82 3.11
CA ARG A 365 -16.72 -2.29 1.75
C ARG A 365 -17.13 -3.34 0.73
N ASN A 366 -16.61 -4.56 0.86
CA ASN A 366 -16.95 -5.68 0.00
C ASN A 366 -18.44 -6.01 0.13
N TYR A 367 -18.95 -6.13 1.35
CA TYR A 367 -20.37 -6.34 1.62
C TYR A 367 -21.25 -5.21 1.01
N ALA A 368 -20.91 -3.95 1.26
CA ALA A 368 -21.66 -2.81 0.74
C ALA A 368 -21.69 -2.77 -0.80
N TYR A 369 -20.58 -3.14 -1.45
CA TYR A 369 -20.49 -3.19 -2.90
C TYR A 369 -21.35 -4.35 -3.46
N THR A 370 -21.19 -5.55 -2.92
CA THR A 370 -21.92 -6.75 -3.40
C THR A 370 -23.43 -6.60 -3.26
N TRP A 371 -23.90 -6.09 -2.12
CA TRP A 371 -25.34 -6.05 -1.84
C TRP A 371 -26.03 -4.73 -2.21
N LYS A 372 -25.30 -3.62 -2.26
CA LYS A 372 -25.87 -2.29 -2.48
C LYS A 372 -25.33 -1.58 -3.72
N GLY A 373 -24.30 -2.14 -4.39
CA GLY A 373 -23.63 -1.51 -5.52
C GLY A 373 -22.97 -0.17 -5.16
N LYS A 374 -22.66 0.07 -3.87
CA LYS A 374 -22.11 1.33 -3.37
C LYS A 374 -20.74 1.13 -2.74
N LEU A 375 -19.90 2.13 -2.90
CA LEU A 375 -18.55 2.13 -2.31
C LEU A 375 -18.47 3.00 -1.07
N LEU A 376 -17.76 2.50 -0.07
CA LEU A 376 -17.43 3.25 1.13
C LEU A 376 -16.18 4.13 0.90
N SER A 377 -16.19 5.32 1.49
CA SER A 377 -15.04 6.22 1.53
C SER A 377 -14.02 5.76 2.57
N LEU A 378 -12.86 5.28 2.14
CA LEU A 378 -11.77 4.85 3.05
C LEU A 378 -11.41 5.95 4.05
N ASN A 379 -11.32 7.20 3.59
CA ASN A 379 -10.96 8.32 4.46
C ASN A 379 -11.98 8.54 5.58
N LYS A 380 -13.29 8.56 5.26
CA LYS A 380 -14.36 8.71 6.25
C LYS A 380 -14.36 7.53 7.24
N CYS A 381 -14.24 6.30 6.72
CA CYS A 381 -14.23 5.11 7.55
C CYS A 381 -13.04 5.10 8.52
N PHE A 382 -11.82 5.28 8.03
CA PHE A 382 -10.64 5.36 8.88
C PHE A 382 -10.74 6.45 9.94
N LYS A 383 -11.17 7.66 9.55
CA LYS A 383 -11.33 8.76 10.49
C LYS A 383 -12.29 8.39 11.62
N THR A 384 -13.46 7.85 11.28
CA THR A 384 -14.46 7.45 12.28
C THR A 384 -13.94 6.38 13.22
N LEU A 385 -13.25 5.34 12.70
CA LEU A 385 -12.74 4.27 13.54
C LEU A 385 -11.61 4.75 14.46
N ILE A 386 -10.72 5.60 13.99
CA ILE A 386 -9.63 6.17 14.80
C ILE A 386 -10.18 7.14 15.85
N ASP A 387 -11.09 8.05 15.48
CA ASP A 387 -11.71 8.99 16.41
C ASP A 387 -12.50 8.25 17.52
N ASN A 388 -12.94 7.02 17.25
CA ASN A 388 -13.66 6.15 18.17
C ASN A 388 -12.85 4.93 18.65
N ASN A 389 -11.51 4.99 18.63
CA ASN A 389 -10.64 3.89 19.04
C ASN A 389 -10.94 3.34 20.44
N ASN A 390 -11.43 4.21 21.37
CA ASN A 390 -11.86 3.79 22.70
C ASN A 390 -13.03 2.79 22.67
N ARG A 391 -13.90 2.84 21.63
CA ARG A 391 -14.97 1.84 21.46
C ARG A 391 -14.39 0.48 21.05
N LEU A 392 -13.39 0.47 20.18
CA LEU A 392 -12.68 -0.77 19.80
C LEU A 392 -11.96 -1.35 21.03
N ARG A 393 -11.24 -0.51 21.77
CA ARG A 393 -10.57 -0.89 23.03
C ARG A 393 -11.56 -1.53 24.03
N ALA A 394 -12.70 -0.88 24.28
CA ALA A 394 -13.73 -1.40 25.17
C ALA A 394 -14.36 -2.71 24.63
N ALA A 395 -14.52 -2.84 23.32
CA ALA A 395 -15.04 -4.04 22.68
C ALA A 395 -14.11 -5.25 22.89
N ILE A 396 -12.80 -5.04 22.70
CA ILE A 396 -11.79 -6.09 22.93
C ILE A 396 -11.82 -6.55 24.39
N LYS A 397 -11.87 -5.63 25.36
CA LYS A 397 -11.98 -5.96 26.80
C LYS A 397 -13.25 -6.79 27.14
N GLN A 398 -14.35 -6.56 26.43
CA GLN A 398 -15.63 -7.26 26.65
C GLN A 398 -15.74 -8.60 25.90
N GLY A 399 -14.67 -8.98 25.15
CA GLY A 399 -14.64 -10.21 24.37
C GLY A 399 -15.71 -10.26 23.28
N GLU A 400 -16.18 -11.45 22.93
CA GLU A 400 -17.09 -11.70 21.79
C GLU A 400 -18.31 -10.78 21.75
N ARG A 401 -18.98 -10.64 22.87
CA ARG A 401 -20.20 -9.79 22.96
C ARG A 401 -19.88 -8.33 22.67
N GLY A 402 -18.74 -7.85 23.16
CA GLY A 402 -18.25 -6.50 22.90
C GLY A 402 -17.94 -6.28 21.44
N VAL A 403 -17.17 -7.20 20.83
CA VAL A 403 -16.80 -7.15 19.41
C VAL A 403 -18.05 -7.21 18.52
N ARG A 404 -19.01 -8.10 18.77
CA ARG A 404 -20.26 -8.15 18.00
C ARG A 404 -21.09 -6.87 18.10
N ARG A 405 -21.12 -6.22 19.28
CA ARG A 405 -21.79 -4.92 19.47
C ARG A 405 -21.08 -3.81 18.69
N TYR A 406 -19.74 -3.80 18.73
CA TYR A 406 -18.92 -2.87 18.00
C TYR A 406 -19.11 -3.00 16.49
N MET A 407 -19.12 -4.22 15.95
CA MET A 407 -19.35 -4.47 14.52
C MET A 407 -20.74 -4.03 14.06
N ARG A 408 -21.79 -4.23 14.86
CA ARG A 408 -23.14 -3.69 14.58
C ARG A 408 -23.15 -2.16 14.54
N TRP A 409 -22.42 -1.52 15.43
CA TRP A 409 -22.25 -0.05 15.40
C TRP A 409 -21.51 0.41 14.16
N VAL A 410 -20.44 -0.26 13.76
CA VAL A 410 -19.67 0.03 12.53
C VAL A 410 -20.58 -0.08 11.31
N ASP A 411 -21.30 -1.19 11.18
CA ASP A 411 -22.23 -1.42 10.06
C ASP A 411 -23.26 -0.28 9.96
N LYS A 412 -23.90 0.07 11.07
CA LYS A 412 -24.88 1.16 11.09
C LYS A 412 -24.29 2.47 10.63
N ILE A 413 -23.17 2.92 11.20
CA ILE A 413 -22.59 4.25 10.91
C ILE A 413 -22.01 4.34 9.51
N PHE A 414 -21.44 3.25 8.98
CA PHE A 414 -20.92 3.22 7.62
C PHE A 414 -22.05 3.29 6.59
N ASN A 415 -23.14 2.58 6.82
CA ASN A 415 -24.29 2.58 5.93
C ASN A 415 -25.07 3.91 5.91
N GLU A 416 -24.99 4.72 6.95
CA GLU A 416 -25.67 6.02 6.97
C GLU A 416 -24.85 7.13 6.30
N ASN A 417 -23.52 7.23 6.59
CA ASN A 417 -22.80 8.47 6.31
C ASN A 417 -21.46 8.31 5.58
N HIS A 418 -21.01 7.08 5.28
CA HIS A 418 -19.65 6.85 4.82
C HIS A 418 -19.54 6.49 3.34
N TRP A 419 -20.57 6.76 2.56
CA TRP A 419 -20.54 6.54 1.11
C TRP A 419 -19.51 7.43 0.43
N LEU A 420 -18.90 6.88 -0.63
CA LEU A 420 -18.03 7.64 -1.52
C LEU A 420 -18.87 8.63 -2.35
N GLU A 421 -18.59 9.92 -2.21
CA GLU A 421 -19.30 10.97 -2.93
C GLU A 421 -18.73 11.16 -4.33
N LYS A 422 -19.61 11.29 -5.33
CA LYS A 422 -19.22 11.67 -6.70
C LYS A 422 -18.75 13.13 -6.71
N LYS A 423 -17.46 13.37 -6.91
CA LYS A 423 -16.96 14.71 -7.16
C LYS A 423 -17.01 14.99 -8.67
N ASN A 424 -17.76 16.00 -9.09
CA ASN A 424 -17.98 16.39 -10.50
C ASN A 424 -16.71 16.65 -11.34
N LYS A 425 -15.50 16.55 -10.79
CA LYS A 425 -14.22 16.85 -11.46
C LYS A 425 -13.27 15.66 -11.61
N THR A 426 -13.62 14.50 -11.15
CA THR A 426 -12.77 13.31 -11.28
C THR A 426 -13.56 12.16 -11.90
N LYS A 427 -13.61 12.13 -13.23
CA LYS A 427 -13.68 10.84 -13.94
C LYS A 427 -12.51 10.06 -13.39
N GLY A 428 -12.70 9.15 -12.50
CA GLY A 428 -11.48 8.58 -12.10
C GLY A 428 -11.62 7.34 -11.23
N LEU A 429 -12.13 7.42 -10.05
CA LEU A 429 -12.06 6.32 -9.11
C LEU A 429 -13.27 5.41 -9.21
N GLU A 430 -14.46 5.98 -9.30
CA GLU A 430 -15.70 5.20 -9.47
C GLU A 430 -15.74 4.53 -10.84
N ASP A 431 -15.36 5.26 -11.91
CA ASP A 431 -15.31 4.69 -13.26
C ASP A 431 -14.24 3.59 -13.36
N LEU A 432 -13.08 3.76 -12.68
CA LEU A 432 -12.03 2.75 -12.64
C LEU A 432 -12.45 1.53 -11.83
N ILE A 433 -13.08 1.73 -10.68
CA ILE A 433 -13.59 0.62 -9.86
C ILE A 433 -14.77 -0.04 -10.59
N TYR A 434 -15.62 0.74 -11.25
CA TYR A 434 -16.72 0.20 -12.05
C TYR A 434 -16.22 -0.60 -13.27
N ILE A 435 -15.22 -0.12 -13.99
CA ILE A 435 -14.53 -0.85 -15.07
C ILE A 435 -13.90 -2.15 -14.57
N MET A 436 -13.37 -2.14 -13.35
CA MET A 436 -12.74 -3.31 -12.73
C MET A 436 -13.73 -4.36 -12.29
N PHE A 437 -14.93 -3.96 -11.90
CA PHE A 437 -15.90 -4.84 -11.23
C PHE A 437 -17.16 -5.13 -12.06
N CYS A 438 -17.39 -4.44 -13.19
CA CYS A 438 -18.56 -4.66 -14.03
C CYS A 438 -18.23 -5.35 -15.36
N LYS A 439 -18.87 -6.49 -15.62
CA LYS A 439 -18.81 -7.25 -16.88
C LYS A 439 -19.48 -6.57 -18.08
N SER A 440 -20.11 -5.41 -17.96
CA SER A 440 -20.91 -4.86 -19.06
C SER A 440 -20.08 -4.08 -20.06
N HIS A 441 -20.13 -4.51 -21.33
CA HIS A 441 -19.54 -3.90 -22.51
C HIS A 441 -19.93 -2.43 -22.78
N LYS A 442 -20.68 -1.78 -21.90
CA LYS A 442 -21.19 -0.42 -22.13
C LYS A 442 -20.15 0.70 -22.06
N TYR A 443 -18.91 0.42 -21.67
CA TYR A 443 -17.86 1.45 -21.47
C TYR A 443 -16.61 1.27 -22.35
N ALA A 444 -16.64 0.42 -23.35
CA ALA A 444 -15.55 0.27 -24.31
C ALA A 444 -15.37 1.50 -25.23
N TYR A 445 -16.21 2.53 -25.10
CA TYR A 445 -16.25 3.70 -26.00
C TYR A 445 -16.16 5.05 -25.26
N ILE A 446 -15.38 5.15 -24.18
CA ILE A 446 -15.06 6.47 -23.59
C ILE A 446 -13.57 6.72 -23.58
#